data_26739d3ab16f3856fe87fb2081584f83
#
_entry.id   26739d3ab16f3856fe87fb2081584f83
#
_cell.length_a   1.000
_cell.length_b   1.000
_cell.length_c   1.000
_cell.angle_alpha   90.00
_cell.angle_beta   90.00
_cell.angle_gamma   90.00
#
_symmetry.space_group_name_H-M   'P 1'
#
loop_
_entity.id
_entity.type
_entity.pdbx_description
1 polymer ?
#
loop_
_entity_poly.entity_id
_entity_poly.type
_entity_poly.pdbx_seq_one_letter_code
_entity_poly.pdbx_strand_id
1 'polypeptide(L)'
;ESGNAKNAYLTMAVALRNSGRKIFLAACNWGVQDPAKWMRSRGAGSYRSTGDIFDVPKSYKDIFVSQVENVEGNAPGCYNDMDMLIVGMHGNGNVGIGGCTDEQYLQHFAMWAFLGSPLIIGADIRKLDEVNKATLLNQGLISIHQDADCRPPFVVGKVDGQKYILAKLLSGNRVAIGFFNVDAKDDWVQIMSVSFDDLGIHSECGMGLRLKD
;
A
#
# COMPACT_ATOMS: atom_id res chain seq x y z
N GLU A 1 -0.71 -6.01 -32.42
CA GLU A 1 0.62 -6.11 -31.79
C GLU A 1 0.61 -5.19 -30.59
N SER A 2 0.46 -5.76 -29.39
CA SER A 2 0.65 -5.00 -28.16
C SER A 2 2.10 -4.55 -28.13
N GLY A 3 2.34 -3.27 -28.45
CA GLY A 3 3.67 -2.68 -28.42
C GLY A 3 4.36 -3.11 -27.14
N ASN A 4 5.62 -3.50 -27.22
CA ASN A 4 6.37 -4.01 -26.08
C ASN A 4 6.55 -2.88 -25.07
N ALA A 5 5.64 -2.79 -24.08
CA ALA A 5 5.64 -1.77 -23.04
C ALA A 5 7.02 -1.68 -22.35
N LYS A 6 7.71 -2.82 -22.18
CA LYS A 6 9.05 -2.88 -21.62
C LYS A 6 10.06 -2.02 -22.38
N ASN A 7 9.98 -1.99 -23.71
CA ASN A 7 10.88 -1.18 -24.54
C ASN A 7 10.48 0.31 -24.51
N ALA A 8 9.19 0.61 -24.49
CA ALA A 8 8.73 1.99 -24.37
C ALA A 8 9.19 2.65 -23.04
N TYR A 9 9.04 1.94 -21.92
CA TYR A 9 9.52 2.44 -20.64
C TYR A 9 11.05 2.52 -20.57
N LEU A 10 11.78 1.58 -21.17
CA LEU A 10 13.23 1.68 -21.27
C LEU A 10 13.65 2.90 -22.07
N THR A 11 13.02 3.15 -23.23
CA THR A 11 13.31 4.33 -24.06
C THR A 11 13.09 5.63 -23.27
N MET A 12 11.96 5.72 -22.56
CA MET A 12 11.68 6.88 -21.71
C MET A 12 12.71 7.05 -20.60
N ALA A 13 13.04 5.97 -19.87
CA ALA A 13 14.02 6.02 -18.79
C ALA A 13 15.41 6.44 -19.27
N VAL A 14 15.84 5.97 -20.44
CA VAL A 14 17.11 6.38 -21.05
C VAL A 14 17.07 7.87 -21.44
N ALA A 15 15.98 8.33 -22.06
CA ALA A 15 15.81 9.74 -22.42
C ALA A 15 15.86 10.66 -21.17
N LEU A 16 15.16 10.28 -20.11
CA LEU A 16 15.16 11.03 -18.84
C LEU A 16 16.57 11.09 -18.21
N ARG A 17 17.29 9.98 -18.21
CA ARG A 17 18.67 9.93 -17.72
C ARG A 17 19.60 10.83 -18.54
N ASN A 18 19.47 10.81 -19.86
CA ASN A 18 20.29 11.62 -20.77
C ASN A 18 19.98 13.10 -20.73
N SER A 19 18.84 13.49 -20.14
CA SER A 19 18.52 14.90 -19.91
C SER A 19 19.45 15.64 -18.92
N GLY A 20 20.26 14.89 -18.17
CA GLY A 20 21.12 15.42 -17.10
C GLY A 20 20.34 15.88 -15.85
N ARG A 21 19.03 15.74 -15.82
CA ARG A 21 18.16 16.12 -14.71
C ARG A 21 17.80 14.91 -13.85
N LYS A 22 17.64 15.13 -12.54
CA LYS A 22 17.07 14.11 -11.63
C LYS A 22 15.57 14.09 -11.80
N ILE A 23 15.05 13.13 -12.57
CA ILE A 23 13.63 12.97 -12.83
C ILE A 23 13.20 11.60 -12.33
N PHE A 24 12.14 11.58 -11.50
CA PHE A 24 11.52 10.35 -11.05
C PHE A 24 10.52 9.86 -12.11
N LEU A 25 10.73 8.66 -12.63
CA LEU A 25 9.80 8.04 -13.58
C LEU A 25 8.75 7.25 -12.80
N ALA A 26 7.56 7.80 -12.66
CA ALA A 26 6.38 7.09 -12.21
C ALA A 26 5.72 6.41 -13.42
N ALA A 27 5.89 5.10 -13.53
CA ALA A 27 5.36 4.35 -14.65
C ALA A 27 3.91 3.93 -14.40
N CYS A 28 3.03 4.13 -15.39
CA CYS A 28 1.61 3.79 -15.26
C CYS A 28 1.22 2.76 -16.31
N ASN A 29 1.18 1.48 -15.92
CA ASN A 29 0.87 0.36 -16.82
C ASN A 29 -0.33 -0.48 -16.32
N TRP A 30 -1.05 0.00 -15.30
CA TRP A 30 -2.27 -0.59 -14.73
C TRP A 30 -2.19 -2.10 -14.44
N GLY A 31 -1.02 -2.62 -14.07
CA GLY A 31 -0.80 -4.04 -13.84
C GLY A 31 -0.62 -4.87 -15.12
N VAL A 32 -0.83 -4.29 -16.30
CA VAL A 32 -0.74 -5.01 -17.58
C VAL A 32 0.69 -5.51 -17.80
N GLN A 33 0.83 -6.77 -18.22
CA GLN A 33 2.12 -7.44 -18.45
C GLN A 33 3.00 -7.58 -17.20
N ASP A 34 2.41 -7.60 -16.01
CA ASP A 34 3.14 -7.90 -14.76
C ASP A 34 4.30 -6.90 -14.47
N PRO A 35 4.02 -5.59 -14.31
CA PRO A 35 5.06 -4.56 -14.18
C PRO A 35 5.98 -4.78 -12.99
N ALA A 36 5.52 -5.44 -11.93
CA ALA A 36 6.31 -5.79 -10.75
C ALA A 36 7.59 -6.55 -11.11
N LYS A 37 7.53 -7.42 -12.12
CA LYS A 37 8.66 -8.29 -12.52
C LYS A 37 9.74 -7.59 -13.34
N TRP A 38 9.43 -6.44 -13.94
CA TRP A 38 10.37 -5.85 -14.90
C TRP A 38 10.54 -4.33 -14.81
N MET A 39 9.62 -3.61 -14.19
CA MET A 39 9.63 -2.14 -14.24
C MET A 39 10.88 -1.54 -13.58
N ARG A 40 11.34 -2.13 -12.48
CA ARG A 40 12.61 -1.75 -11.83
C ARG A 40 13.78 -1.79 -12.82
N SER A 41 13.93 -2.89 -13.58
CA SER A 41 15.01 -3.05 -14.55
C SER A 41 14.92 -2.07 -15.74
N ARG A 42 13.79 -1.40 -15.90
CA ARG A 42 13.57 -0.37 -16.91
C ARG A 42 13.78 1.05 -16.39
N GLY A 43 14.19 1.18 -15.12
CA GLY A 43 14.60 2.47 -14.55
C GLY A 43 13.45 3.31 -13.99
N ALA A 44 12.28 2.74 -13.77
CA ALA A 44 11.19 3.42 -13.09
C ALA A 44 11.42 3.47 -11.58
N GLY A 45 10.98 4.55 -10.94
CA GLY A 45 10.98 4.72 -9.48
C GLY A 45 9.72 4.24 -8.81
N SER A 46 8.61 4.12 -9.56
CA SER A 46 7.37 3.46 -9.15
C SER A 46 6.64 2.89 -10.35
N TYR A 47 5.70 1.97 -10.09
CA TYR A 47 4.86 1.39 -11.13
C TYR A 47 3.43 1.20 -10.63
N ARG A 48 2.45 1.69 -11.38
CA ARG A 48 1.04 1.41 -11.17
C ARG A 48 0.77 -0.06 -11.43
N SER A 49 0.31 -0.75 -10.42
CA SER A 49 0.06 -2.19 -10.43
C SER A 49 -1.40 -2.56 -10.62
N THR A 50 -2.29 -1.59 -10.59
CA THR A 50 -3.74 -1.77 -10.65
C THR A 50 -4.40 -0.77 -11.59
N GLY A 51 -5.64 -1.03 -11.97
CA GLY A 51 -6.52 -0.03 -12.57
C GLY A 51 -6.78 1.14 -11.62
N ASP A 52 -7.53 2.13 -12.10
CA ASP A 52 -7.80 3.35 -11.34
C ASP A 52 -8.67 3.09 -10.12
N ILE A 53 -8.34 3.78 -9.03
CA ILE A 53 -9.14 3.78 -7.80
C ILE A 53 -10.36 4.69 -7.95
N PHE A 54 -11.45 4.29 -7.28
CA PHE A 54 -12.65 5.10 -7.14
C PHE A 54 -12.98 5.28 -5.66
N ASP A 55 -13.63 6.38 -5.32
CA ASP A 55 -14.00 6.72 -3.94
C ASP A 55 -15.22 5.91 -3.47
N VAL A 56 -15.04 4.60 -3.39
CA VAL A 56 -16.00 3.64 -2.82
C VAL A 56 -15.26 2.49 -2.14
N PRO A 57 -15.82 1.88 -1.07
CA PRO A 57 -15.15 0.83 -0.29
C PRO A 57 -14.72 -0.36 -1.14
N LYS A 58 -15.54 -0.77 -2.08
CA LYS A 58 -15.24 -1.90 -2.97
C LYS A 58 -13.94 -1.68 -3.75
N SER A 59 -13.69 -0.45 -4.23
CA SER A 59 -12.53 -0.16 -5.07
C SER A 59 -11.22 -0.35 -4.33
N TYR A 60 -11.01 0.30 -3.18
CA TYR A 60 -9.75 0.17 -2.45
C TYR A 60 -9.56 -1.23 -1.84
N LYS A 61 -10.65 -1.91 -1.46
CA LYS A 61 -10.60 -3.30 -0.96
C LYS A 61 -10.18 -4.27 -2.06
N ASP A 62 -10.75 -4.17 -3.26
CA ASP A 62 -10.37 -5.00 -4.40
C ASP A 62 -8.90 -4.79 -4.79
N ILE A 63 -8.45 -3.54 -4.80
CA ILE A 63 -7.04 -3.19 -5.04
C ILE A 63 -6.15 -3.85 -3.98
N PHE A 64 -6.46 -3.68 -2.69
CA PHE A 64 -5.71 -4.30 -1.60
C PHE A 64 -5.62 -5.82 -1.78
N VAL A 65 -6.74 -6.49 -2.00
CA VAL A 65 -6.79 -7.95 -2.20
C VAL A 65 -5.94 -8.39 -3.38
N SER A 66 -5.94 -7.62 -4.47
CA SER A 66 -5.13 -7.94 -5.65
C SER A 66 -3.63 -7.78 -5.42
N GLN A 67 -3.23 -6.94 -4.44
CA GLN A 67 -1.84 -6.59 -4.21
C GLN A 67 -1.23 -7.20 -2.95
N VAL A 68 -2.04 -7.62 -1.98
CA VAL A 68 -1.55 -8.10 -0.68
C VAL A 68 -0.59 -9.30 -0.78
N GLU A 69 -0.72 -10.11 -1.81
CA GLU A 69 0.15 -11.25 -2.09
C GLU A 69 1.19 -10.94 -3.21
N ASN A 70 1.20 -9.70 -3.75
CA ASN A 70 2.05 -9.29 -4.87
C ASN A 70 3.05 -8.18 -4.49
N VAL A 71 3.49 -8.17 -3.24
CA VAL A 71 4.36 -7.11 -2.69
C VAL A 71 5.85 -7.30 -3.01
N GLU A 72 6.27 -8.42 -3.55
CA GLU A 72 7.68 -8.76 -3.80
C GLU A 72 8.40 -7.76 -4.72
N GLY A 73 7.68 -7.13 -5.64
CA GLY A 73 8.23 -6.10 -6.51
C GLY A 73 8.46 -4.75 -5.82
N ASN A 74 7.90 -4.56 -4.62
CA ASN A 74 7.99 -3.32 -3.86
C ASN A 74 9.28 -3.29 -3.03
N ALA A 75 10.21 -2.42 -3.40
CA ALA A 75 11.48 -2.29 -2.69
C ALA A 75 12.10 -0.91 -2.95
N PRO A 76 13.11 -0.49 -2.16
CA PRO A 76 13.81 0.77 -2.37
C PRO A 76 14.24 1.00 -3.82
N GLY A 77 13.90 2.17 -4.35
CA GLY A 77 14.22 2.58 -5.72
C GLY A 77 13.21 2.18 -6.80
N CYS A 78 12.19 1.36 -6.48
CA CYS A 78 11.03 1.15 -7.35
C CYS A 78 9.86 0.60 -6.54
N TYR A 79 8.83 1.43 -6.35
CA TYR A 79 7.72 1.14 -5.44
C TYR A 79 6.46 0.71 -6.21
N ASN A 80 5.73 -0.22 -5.60
CA ASN A 80 4.41 -0.61 -6.07
C ASN A 80 3.40 0.50 -5.79
N ASP A 81 2.89 1.12 -6.84
CA ASP A 81 1.89 2.17 -6.76
C ASP A 81 0.50 1.57 -6.97
N MET A 82 -0.28 1.53 -5.89
CA MET A 82 -1.66 1.02 -5.88
C MET A 82 -2.70 2.11 -6.20
N ASP A 83 -2.25 3.25 -6.70
CA ASP A 83 -2.99 4.49 -6.95
C ASP A 83 -3.04 5.43 -5.73
N MET A 84 -3.60 6.60 -5.95
CA MET A 84 -3.67 7.68 -4.98
C MET A 84 -4.54 7.35 -3.78
N LEU A 85 -4.39 8.14 -2.72
CA LEU A 85 -5.27 8.12 -1.57
C LEU A 85 -6.57 8.88 -1.87
N ILE A 86 -7.71 8.24 -1.58
CA ILE A 86 -9.05 8.84 -1.68
C ILE A 86 -9.53 9.43 -0.34
N VAL A 87 -8.69 9.44 0.69
CA VAL A 87 -9.01 9.92 2.04
C VAL A 87 -9.57 11.34 2.00
N GLY A 88 -10.76 11.52 2.54
CA GLY A 88 -11.44 12.81 2.63
C GLY A 88 -12.08 13.31 1.33
N MET A 89 -12.23 12.48 0.31
CA MET A 89 -12.91 12.88 -0.94
C MET A 89 -14.42 13.04 -0.76
N HIS A 90 -15.07 12.18 0.03
CA HIS A 90 -16.53 12.21 0.30
C HIS A 90 -17.38 12.34 -0.97
N GLY A 91 -17.06 11.55 -1.99
CA GLY A 91 -17.76 11.55 -3.26
C GLY A 91 -17.44 12.73 -4.18
N ASN A 92 -16.46 13.55 -3.85
CA ASN A 92 -16.07 14.69 -4.67
C ASN A 92 -14.90 14.35 -5.62
N GLY A 93 -14.74 15.17 -6.66
CA GLY A 93 -13.68 14.97 -7.65
C GLY A 93 -14.06 13.99 -8.76
N ASN A 94 -13.13 13.75 -9.67
CA ASN A 94 -13.36 12.96 -10.89
C ASN A 94 -13.49 11.44 -10.66
N VAL A 95 -13.04 10.95 -9.50
CA VAL A 95 -13.21 9.54 -9.08
C VAL A 95 -14.24 9.38 -7.96
N GLY A 96 -14.92 10.47 -7.57
CA GLY A 96 -15.91 10.53 -6.51
C GLY A 96 -17.27 10.01 -6.95
N ILE A 97 -17.45 8.69 -6.96
CA ILE A 97 -18.71 8.06 -7.41
C ILE A 97 -19.57 7.55 -6.25
N GLY A 98 -19.33 7.95 -5.02
CA GLY A 98 -20.10 7.51 -3.87
C GLY A 98 -19.62 8.13 -2.57
N GLY A 99 -18.37 7.96 -2.26
CA GLY A 99 -17.74 8.34 -1.00
C GLY A 99 -17.60 7.18 -0.04
N CYS A 100 -16.65 7.32 0.86
CA CYS A 100 -16.40 6.40 1.96
C CYS A 100 -16.72 7.08 3.30
N THR A 101 -16.89 6.29 4.37
CA THR A 101 -16.92 6.81 5.74
C THR A 101 -15.50 7.10 6.23
N ASP A 102 -15.40 7.83 7.34
CA ASP A 102 -14.09 8.16 7.91
C ASP A 102 -13.31 6.91 8.35
N GLU A 103 -13.98 5.90 8.89
CA GLU A 103 -13.38 4.61 9.25
C GLU A 103 -12.87 3.86 7.99
N GLN A 104 -13.61 3.95 6.89
CA GLN A 104 -13.20 3.35 5.63
C GLN A 104 -11.98 4.08 5.02
N TYR A 105 -11.91 5.40 5.17
CA TYR A 105 -10.72 6.16 4.78
C TYR A 105 -9.50 5.81 5.64
N LEU A 106 -9.69 5.65 6.96
CA LEU A 106 -8.61 5.18 7.84
C LEU A 106 -8.15 3.77 7.45
N GLN A 107 -9.09 2.86 7.16
CA GLN A 107 -8.75 1.52 6.68
C GLN A 107 -7.96 1.57 5.37
N HIS A 108 -8.40 2.35 4.39
CA HIS A 108 -7.70 2.55 3.13
C HIS A 108 -6.28 3.08 3.34
N PHE A 109 -6.12 4.12 4.18
CA PHE A 109 -4.81 4.68 4.49
C PHE A 109 -3.89 3.65 5.16
N ALA A 110 -4.42 2.87 6.12
CA ALA A 110 -3.66 1.80 6.77
C ALA A 110 -3.20 0.72 5.78
N MET A 111 -4.05 0.31 4.85
CA MET A 111 -3.73 -0.67 3.80
C MET A 111 -2.57 -0.18 2.92
N TRP A 112 -2.64 1.08 2.42
CA TRP A 112 -1.57 1.67 1.61
C TRP A 112 -0.26 1.83 2.37
N ALA A 113 -0.34 2.31 3.61
CA ALA A 113 0.83 2.46 4.46
C ALA A 113 1.50 1.12 4.76
N PHE A 114 0.72 0.08 5.03
CA PHE A 114 1.24 -1.24 5.35
C PHE A 114 1.89 -1.91 4.15
N LEU A 115 1.25 -1.85 2.97
CA LEU A 115 1.80 -2.39 1.73
C LEU A 115 2.94 -1.54 1.14
N GLY A 116 3.16 -0.32 1.64
CA GLY A 116 4.25 0.55 1.21
C GLY A 116 4.00 1.21 -0.16
N SER A 117 2.73 1.39 -0.53
CA SER A 117 2.36 2.14 -1.74
C SER A 117 2.60 3.64 -1.54
N PRO A 118 3.01 4.40 -2.56
CA PRO A 118 3.13 5.85 -2.46
C PRO A 118 1.88 6.51 -1.90
N LEU A 119 2.03 7.37 -0.89
CA LEU A 119 0.94 8.07 -0.21
C LEU A 119 0.66 9.41 -0.90
N ILE A 120 0.10 9.38 -2.09
CA ILE A 120 -0.22 10.58 -2.88
C ILE A 120 -1.69 10.95 -2.68
N ILE A 121 -1.94 12.13 -2.12
CA ILE A 121 -3.29 12.58 -1.78
C ILE A 121 -4.05 12.99 -3.04
N GLY A 122 -5.19 12.35 -3.29
CA GLY A 122 -6.09 12.66 -4.41
C GLY A 122 -7.19 13.69 -4.06
N ALA A 123 -7.47 13.90 -2.78
CA ALA A 123 -8.47 14.85 -2.32
C ALA A 123 -7.98 16.31 -2.40
N ASP A 124 -8.92 17.26 -2.44
CA ASP A 124 -8.62 18.69 -2.28
C ASP A 124 -8.26 18.98 -0.82
N ILE A 125 -6.98 19.12 -0.52
CA ILE A 125 -6.45 19.32 0.83
C ILE A 125 -6.99 20.57 1.53
N ARG A 126 -7.52 21.53 0.79
CA ARG A 126 -8.14 22.76 1.34
C ARG A 126 -9.51 22.50 1.94
N LYS A 127 -10.12 21.35 1.60
CA LYS A 127 -11.47 20.95 2.02
C LYS A 127 -11.46 19.76 2.98
N LEU A 128 -10.29 19.29 3.40
CA LEU A 128 -10.19 18.21 4.36
C LEU A 128 -10.76 18.64 5.71
N ASP A 129 -11.64 17.82 6.25
CA ASP A 129 -12.10 17.94 7.64
C ASP A 129 -10.99 17.47 8.62
N GLU A 130 -11.19 17.74 9.90
CA GLU A 130 -10.18 17.43 10.93
C GLU A 130 -9.97 15.92 11.14
N VAL A 131 -10.99 15.07 10.89
CA VAL A 131 -10.90 13.61 11.05
C VAL A 131 -10.00 13.04 9.95
N ASN A 132 -10.27 13.39 8.70
CA ASN A 132 -9.49 12.91 7.57
C ASN A 132 -8.07 13.51 7.52
N LYS A 133 -7.93 14.73 8.00
CA LYS A 133 -6.61 15.34 8.23
C LYS A 133 -5.82 14.58 9.31
N ALA A 134 -6.45 14.21 10.42
CA ALA A 134 -5.83 13.38 11.46
C ALA A 134 -5.44 11.99 10.92
N THR A 135 -6.27 11.38 10.07
CA THR A 135 -5.96 10.13 9.38
C THR A 135 -4.69 10.26 8.55
N LEU A 136 -4.60 11.27 7.69
CA LEU A 136 -3.42 11.51 6.84
C LEU A 136 -2.16 11.87 7.62
N LEU A 137 -2.30 12.40 8.83
CA LEU A 137 -1.20 12.75 9.73
C LEU A 137 -0.92 11.68 10.78
N ASN A 138 -1.49 10.49 10.69
CA ASN A 138 -1.28 9.40 11.63
C ASN A 138 0.19 8.96 11.64
N GLN A 139 0.92 9.39 12.66
CA GLN A 139 2.36 9.14 12.79
C GLN A 139 2.71 7.66 12.93
N GLY A 140 1.81 6.85 13.51
CA GLY A 140 1.98 5.41 13.62
C GLY A 140 2.04 4.76 12.23
N LEU A 141 1.03 4.99 11.41
CA LEU A 141 0.95 4.47 10.05
C LEU A 141 2.05 5.03 9.14
N ILE A 142 2.35 6.32 9.24
CA ILE A 142 3.44 6.95 8.49
C ILE A 142 4.78 6.32 8.85
N SER A 143 5.03 6.03 10.14
CA SER A 143 6.28 5.41 10.57
C SER A 143 6.46 3.98 10.07
N ILE A 144 5.35 3.24 9.89
CA ILE A 144 5.36 1.92 9.27
C ILE A 144 5.66 2.02 7.78
N HIS A 145 5.04 3.00 7.10
CA HIS A 145 5.25 3.24 5.67
C HIS A 145 6.67 3.68 5.35
N GLN A 146 7.20 4.64 6.14
CA GLN A 146 8.50 5.29 5.91
C GLN A 146 9.66 4.61 6.66
N ASP A 147 9.47 3.37 7.10
CA ASP A 147 10.55 2.63 7.76
C ASP A 147 11.78 2.51 6.86
N ALA A 148 12.95 2.76 7.44
CA ALA A 148 14.21 2.87 6.71
C ALA A 148 14.59 1.60 5.94
N ASP A 149 14.18 0.41 6.42
CA ASP A 149 14.49 -0.85 5.75
C ASP A 149 13.58 -1.08 4.53
N CYS A 150 12.45 -0.36 4.43
CA CYS A 150 11.48 -0.45 3.33
C CYS A 150 11.08 -1.89 2.97
N ARG A 151 11.02 -2.79 3.96
CA ARG A 151 10.66 -4.19 3.71
C ARG A 151 9.19 -4.31 3.34
N PRO A 152 8.82 -5.13 2.35
CA PRO A 152 7.43 -5.44 2.11
C PRO A 152 6.84 -6.24 3.28
N PRO A 153 5.52 -6.17 3.52
CA PRO A 153 4.86 -7.06 4.47
C PRO A 153 4.77 -8.48 3.90
N PHE A 154 4.44 -9.43 4.75
CA PHE A 154 4.08 -10.78 4.36
C PHE A 154 2.78 -11.22 5.03
N VAL A 155 2.06 -12.13 4.39
CA VAL A 155 0.82 -12.68 4.92
C VAL A 155 1.17 -13.75 5.96
N VAL A 156 0.76 -13.53 7.20
CA VAL A 156 0.90 -14.49 8.30
C VAL A 156 -0.31 -15.41 8.37
N GLY A 157 -1.50 -14.87 8.11
CA GLY A 157 -2.73 -15.64 8.15
C GLY A 157 -3.81 -15.04 7.26
N LYS A 158 -4.71 -15.91 6.79
CA LYS A 158 -5.87 -15.55 6.00
C LYS A 158 -7.08 -16.33 6.51
N VAL A 159 -8.16 -15.63 6.85
CA VAL A 159 -9.40 -16.23 7.33
C VAL A 159 -10.51 -15.93 6.33
N ASP A 160 -11.25 -16.97 5.94
CA ASP A 160 -12.40 -16.90 5.01
C ASP A 160 -12.12 -16.18 3.68
N GLY A 161 -10.85 -16.06 3.29
CA GLY A 161 -10.44 -15.34 2.09
C GLY A 161 -10.64 -13.82 2.11
N GLN A 162 -11.17 -13.29 3.20
CA GLN A 162 -11.58 -11.88 3.34
C GLN A 162 -10.89 -11.16 4.51
N LYS A 163 -10.18 -11.88 5.35
CA LYS A 163 -9.50 -11.33 6.51
C LYS A 163 -8.03 -11.70 6.45
N TYR A 164 -7.18 -10.71 6.56
CA TYR A 164 -5.73 -10.85 6.41
C TYR A 164 -5.02 -10.45 7.69
N ILE A 165 -4.07 -11.27 8.10
CA ILE A 165 -3.10 -10.92 9.13
C ILE A 165 -1.77 -10.72 8.41
N LEU A 166 -1.28 -9.49 8.44
CA LEU A 166 -0.02 -9.13 7.83
C LEU A 166 1.02 -8.82 8.90
N ALA A 167 2.24 -9.22 8.67
CA ALA A 167 3.38 -8.75 9.43
C ALA A 167 4.36 -8.00 8.53
N LYS A 168 5.00 -6.97 9.08
CA LYS A 168 6.03 -6.18 8.41
C LYS A 168 7.20 -6.01 9.36
N LEU A 169 8.35 -6.53 8.98
CA LEU A 169 9.57 -6.33 9.73
C LEU A 169 10.06 -4.91 9.53
N LEU A 170 10.31 -4.22 10.62
CA LEU A 170 10.76 -2.84 10.64
C LEU A 170 12.19 -2.73 11.17
N SER A 171 12.83 -1.62 10.88
CA SER A 171 14.13 -1.28 11.44
C SER A 171 14.12 -1.28 12.98
N GLY A 172 15.27 -1.55 13.60
CA GLY A 172 15.41 -1.55 15.05
C GLY A 172 14.67 -2.70 15.77
N ASN A 173 14.65 -3.88 15.16
CA ASN A 173 14.03 -5.10 15.74
C ASN A 173 12.54 -4.91 16.11
N ARG A 174 11.81 -4.19 15.29
CA ARG A 174 10.38 -3.98 15.46
C ARG A 174 9.59 -4.79 14.42
N VAL A 175 8.40 -5.16 14.78
CA VAL A 175 7.44 -5.80 13.87
C VAL A 175 6.13 -5.05 13.95
N ALA A 176 5.59 -4.67 12.80
CA ALA A 176 4.21 -4.20 12.72
C ALA A 176 3.30 -5.37 12.35
N ILE A 177 2.16 -5.48 13.02
CA ILE A 177 1.14 -6.47 12.74
C ILE A 177 -0.15 -5.72 12.37
N GLY A 178 -0.72 -6.06 11.22
CA GLY A 178 -1.96 -5.49 10.73
C GLY A 178 -3.05 -6.55 10.58
N PHE A 179 -4.22 -6.27 11.14
CA PHE A 179 -5.42 -7.09 10.98
C PHE A 179 -6.39 -6.36 10.07
N PHE A 180 -6.63 -6.90 8.88
CA PHE A 180 -7.44 -6.27 7.85
C PHE A 180 -8.67 -7.12 7.52
N ASN A 181 -9.85 -6.55 7.70
CA ASN A 181 -11.10 -7.16 7.26
C ASN A 181 -11.59 -6.44 5.99
N VAL A 182 -11.66 -7.15 4.87
CA VAL A 182 -12.17 -6.63 3.60
C VAL A 182 -13.60 -7.07 3.30
N ASP A 183 -14.23 -7.88 4.17
CA ASP A 183 -15.62 -8.27 4.00
C ASP A 183 -16.53 -7.03 4.05
N ALA A 184 -17.49 -6.98 3.15
CA ALA A 184 -18.48 -5.91 3.09
C ALA A 184 -19.67 -6.14 4.03
N LYS A 185 -19.85 -7.37 4.52
CA LYS A 185 -21.05 -7.82 5.24
C LYS A 185 -20.82 -8.17 6.70
N ASP A 186 -19.58 -8.11 7.16
CA ASP A 186 -19.21 -8.64 8.47
C ASP A 186 -19.29 -7.54 9.54
N ASP A 187 -20.45 -7.43 10.17
CA ASP A 187 -20.71 -6.56 11.32
C ASP A 187 -20.30 -7.20 12.66
N TRP A 188 -19.74 -8.41 12.63
CA TRP A 188 -19.39 -9.15 13.84
C TRP A 188 -17.95 -8.87 14.28
N VAL A 189 -17.76 -8.74 15.59
CA VAL A 189 -16.43 -8.72 16.20
C VAL A 189 -15.80 -10.10 15.98
N GLN A 190 -14.75 -10.16 15.17
CA GLN A 190 -13.99 -11.37 14.95
C GLN A 190 -12.67 -11.32 15.70
N ILE A 191 -12.35 -12.42 16.39
CA ILE A 191 -11.04 -12.57 17.03
C ILE A 191 -10.08 -13.12 15.98
N MET A 192 -9.09 -12.32 15.62
CA MET A 192 -7.93 -12.76 14.86
C MET A 192 -6.74 -12.81 15.80
N SER A 193 -5.95 -13.86 15.72
CA SER A 193 -4.76 -14.05 16.54
C SER A 193 -3.56 -14.46 15.71
N VAL A 194 -2.38 -14.12 16.18
CA VAL A 194 -1.11 -14.50 15.60
C VAL A 194 -0.19 -14.93 16.75
N SER A 195 0.53 -16.02 16.58
CA SER A 195 1.55 -16.43 17.54
C SER A 195 2.90 -15.77 17.24
N PHE A 196 3.79 -15.75 18.21
CA PHE A 196 5.16 -15.27 17.97
C PHE A 196 5.91 -16.19 17.01
N ASP A 197 5.63 -17.48 17.02
CA ASP A 197 6.23 -18.43 16.09
C ASP A 197 5.83 -18.14 14.63
N ASP A 198 4.58 -17.72 14.39
CA ASP A 198 4.12 -17.28 13.06
C ASP A 198 4.90 -16.06 12.54
N LEU A 199 5.43 -15.26 13.46
CA LEU A 199 6.25 -14.08 13.16
C LEU A 199 7.76 -14.41 13.05
N GLY A 200 8.14 -15.68 13.26
CA GLY A 200 9.54 -16.09 13.36
C GLY A 200 10.23 -15.55 14.61
N ILE A 201 9.48 -15.18 15.63
CA ILE A 201 9.99 -14.70 16.91
C ILE A 201 9.98 -15.87 17.88
N HIS A 202 11.10 -16.52 18.04
CA HIS A 202 11.24 -17.60 19.02
C HIS A 202 11.56 -17.03 20.39
N SER A 203 10.71 -17.29 21.38
CA SER A 203 10.84 -16.82 22.75
C SER A 203 11.89 -17.64 23.51
N GLU A 204 13.15 -17.50 23.14
CA GLU A 204 14.22 -18.03 24.00
C GLU A 204 14.61 -16.97 25.03
N CYS A 205 14.39 -17.30 26.30
CA CYS A 205 14.94 -16.68 27.49
C CYS A 205 15.17 -15.16 27.49
N GLY A 206 14.23 -14.42 28.03
CA GLY A 206 14.45 -13.04 28.46
C GLY A 206 14.15 -11.96 27.46
N MET A 207 13.45 -12.24 26.35
CA MET A 207 12.94 -11.21 25.43
C MET A 207 11.76 -10.47 26.07
N GLY A 208 11.90 -9.17 26.27
CA GLY A 208 10.79 -8.29 26.59
C GLY A 208 10.14 -7.76 25.32
N LEU A 209 8.83 -7.93 25.18
CA LEU A 209 8.05 -7.34 24.10
C LEU A 209 7.30 -6.12 24.64
N ARG A 210 7.33 -5.04 23.88
CA ARG A 210 6.55 -3.84 24.15
C ARG A 210 5.55 -3.64 23.04
N LEU A 211 4.26 -3.73 23.37
CA LEU A 211 3.17 -3.32 22.49
C LEU A 211 3.12 -1.79 22.41
N LYS A 212 2.87 -1.29 21.23
CA LYS A 212 2.59 0.11 20.94
C LYS A 212 1.43 0.16 19.95
N ASP A 213 0.36 0.85 20.34
CA ASP A 213 -0.81 1.13 19.50
C ASP A 213 -0.50 2.26 18.50
#